data_ed9eedaab5eb62c7bb4fff88e755c121
#
_entry.id   ed9eedaab5eb62c7bb4fff88e755c121
#
_cell.length_a   1.000
_cell.length_b   1.000
_cell.length_c   1.000
_cell.angle_alpha   90.00
_cell.angle_beta   90.00
_cell.angle_gamma   90.00
#
_symmetry.space_group_name_H-M   'P 1'
#
loop_
_entity.id
_entity.type
_entity.pdbx_description
1 polymer ?
#
loop_
_entity_poly.entity_id
_entity_poly.type
_entity_poly.pdbx_seq_one_letter_code
_entity_poly.pdbx_strand_id
1 'polypeptide(L)'
;MTGSTETEPLRILAVDDDVVIRSLIRAILAQADDPAIRGAVLREAGTLLEARRILITETVDLLLLDVHLPDGLGLDLATELRRGPADRPAIVALTASVLPADQQAALAAGCDAFLAKPYPATALLSLCSELAPRRARAVAVRSAQS
;
A
#
# COMPACT_ATOMS: atom_id res chain seq x y z
N MET A 1 1.03 10.44 -28.86
CA MET A 1 1.02 10.04 -28.11
C MET A 1 0.70 9.57 -27.46
N THR A 2 0.98 9.89 -27.54
CA THR A 2 0.49 9.65 -27.01
C THR A 2 0.28 8.76 -26.06
N GLY A 3 0.11 8.21 -26.20
CA GLY A 3 -0.38 7.14 -25.44
C GLY A 3 0.51 6.64 -24.34
N SER A 4 1.71 6.68 -24.54
CA SER A 4 2.71 6.24 -23.58
C SER A 4 2.62 6.97 -22.24
N THR A 5 2.05 8.16 -22.25
CA THR A 5 1.93 8.96 -21.03
C THR A 5 0.87 8.45 -20.09
N GLU A 6 0.03 7.56 -20.58
CA GLU A 6 -1.05 7.05 -19.79
C GLU A 6 -0.60 6.08 -18.74
N THR A 7 0.56 5.47 -18.86
CA THR A 7 0.98 4.43 -17.96
C THR A 7 2.02 4.90 -16.98
N GLU A 8 1.61 5.76 -16.09
CA GLU A 8 2.47 6.07 -14.96
C GLU A 8 2.63 4.80 -14.13
N PRO A 9 3.85 4.48 -13.67
CA PRO A 9 4.04 3.30 -12.84
C PRO A 9 3.26 3.43 -11.55
N LEU A 10 2.74 2.31 -11.09
CA LEU A 10 2.10 2.23 -9.81
C LEU A 10 3.12 2.55 -8.72
N ARG A 11 2.71 3.25 -7.69
CA ARG A 11 3.59 3.66 -6.61
C ARG A 11 3.14 3.00 -5.31
N ILE A 12 4.01 2.17 -4.75
CA ILE A 12 3.74 1.39 -3.55
C ILE A 12 4.68 1.85 -2.44
N LEU A 13 4.13 2.07 -1.25
CA LEU A 13 4.92 2.36 -0.05
C LEU A 13 4.78 1.21 0.92
N ALA A 14 5.91 0.61 1.29
CA ALA A 14 5.95 -0.44 2.32
C ALA A 14 6.50 0.15 3.61
N VAL A 15 5.72 0.06 4.68
CA VAL A 15 6.07 0.59 6.00
C VAL A 15 6.19 -0.56 6.98
N ASP A 16 7.41 -0.86 7.38
CA ASP A 16 7.74 -1.93 8.33
C ASP A 16 9.11 -1.63 8.89
N ASP A 17 9.29 -1.73 10.20
CA ASP A 17 10.58 -1.44 10.82
C ASP A 17 11.62 -2.52 10.58
N ASP A 18 11.21 -3.71 10.15
CA ASP A 18 12.11 -4.81 9.86
C ASP A 18 12.60 -4.73 8.41
N VAL A 19 13.90 -4.45 8.24
CA VAL A 19 14.48 -4.33 6.91
C VAL A 19 14.40 -5.65 6.13
N VAL A 20 14.43 -6.78 6.82
CA VAL A 20 14.32 -8.09 6.17
C VAL A 20 12.92 -8.27 5.58
N ILE A 21 11.90 -7.87 6.32
CA ILE A 21 10.52 -7.93 5.83
C ILE A 21 10.35 -7.03 4.61
N ARG A 22 10.89 -5.81 4.65
CA ARG A 22 10.80 -4.91 3.49
C ARG A 22 11.52 -5.48 2.27
N SER A 23 12.68 -6.13 2.49
CA SER A 23 13.42 -6.77 1.40
C SER A 23 12.63 -7.93 0.80
N LEU A 24 11.93 -8.68 1.65
CA LEU A 24 11.09 -9.78 1.19
C LEU A 24 9.91 -9.24 0.36
N ILE A 25 9.26 -8.18 0.82
CA ILE A 25 8.18 -7.54 0.08
C ILE A 25 8.69 -7.10 -1.30
N ARG A 26 9.86 -6.47 -1.35
CA ARG A 26 10.46 -6.04 -2.62
C ARG A 26 10.65 -7.23 -3.56
N ALA A 27 11.17 -8.33 -3.05
CA ALA A 27 11.40 -9.53 -3.85
C ALA A 27 10.09 -10.12 -4.37
N ILE A 28 9.07 -10.17 -3.52
CA ILE A 28 7.75 -10.68 -3.90
C ILE A 28 7.15 -9.84 -5.03
N LEU A 29 7.17 -8.53 -4.89
CA LEU A 29 6.59 -7.63 -5.89
C LEU A 29 7.33 -7.72 -7.22
N ALA A 30 8.65 -7.90 -7.18
CA ALA A 30 9.46 -8.01 -8.40
C ALA A 30 9.15 -9.29 -9.19
N GLN A 31 8.58 -10.28 -8.55
CA GLN A 31 8.24 -11.58 -9.16
C GLN A 31 6.77 -11.66 -9.57
N ALA A 32 6.03 -10.58 -9.43
CA ALA A 32 4.60 -10.60 -9.73
C ALA A 32 4.34 -10.91 -11.20
N ASP A 33 3.29 -11.71 -11.44
CA ASP A 33 2.83 -11.96 -12.81
C ASP A 33 2.13 -10.73 -13.40
N ASP A 34 1.45 -9.97 -12.55
CA ASP A 34 0.80 -8.73 -12.96
C ASP A 34 1.86 -7.70 -13.31
N PRO A 35 1.93 -7.23 -14.57
CA PRO A 35 2.95 -6.25 -14.97
C PRO A 35 2.88 -4.95 -14.20
N ALA A 36 1.68 -4.53 -13.79
CA ALA A 36 1.52 -3.28 -13.03
C ALA A 36 2.20 -3.39 -11.67
N ILE A 37 2.08 -4.55 -11.02
CA ILE A 37 2.71 -4.77 -9.72
C ILE A 37 4.22 -4.98 -9.90
N ARG A 38 4.62 -5.78 -10.89
CA ARG A 38 6.04 -6.04 -11.14
C ARG A 38 6.81 -4.77 -11.48
N GLY A 39 6.18 -3.87 -12.22
CA GLY A 39 6.80 -2.61 -12.64
C GLY A 39 6.57 -1.45 -11.67
N ALA A 40 5.98 -1.68 -10.51
CA ALA A 40 5.68 -0.61 -9.56
C ALA A 40 6.95 0.00 -8.99
N VAL A 41 6.87 1.29 -8.68
CA VAL A 41 7.92 1.98 -7.95
C VAL A 41 7.68 1.72 -6.47
N LEU A 42 8.63 1.09 -5.80
CA LEU A 42 8.52 0.77 -4.39
C LEU A 42 9.34 1.75 -3.56
N ARG A 43 8.68 2.39 -2.60
CA ARG A 43 9.33 3.18 -1.57
C ARG A 43 9.22 2.43 -0.24
N GLU A 44 10.17 2.65 0.65
CA GLU A 44 10.21 1.93 1.93
C GLU A 44 10.38 2.93 3.06
N ALA A 45 9.74 2.63 4.19
CA ALA A 45 9.86 3.41 5.41
C ALA A 45 9.90 2.46 6.59
N GLY A 46 10.76 2.77 7.56
CA GLY A 46 10.87 1.98 8.79
C GLY A 46 10.13 2.58 9.97
N THR A 47 9.59 3.78 9.82
CA THR A 47 8.88 4.49 10.88
C THR A 47 7.68 5.24 10.31
N LEU A 48 6.76 5.63 11.20
CA LEU A 48 5.63 6.48 10.81
C LEU A 48 6.11 7.84 10.32
N LEU A 49 7.14 8.39 10.95
CA LEU A 49 7.68 9.67 10.54
C LEU A 49 8.16 9.65 9.09
N GLU A 50 8.94 8.63 8.73
CA GLU A 50 9.40 8.46 7.36
C GLU A 50 8.23 8.27 6.39
N ALA A 51 7.25 7.45 6.78
CA ALA A 51 6.06 7.21 5.95
C ALA A 51 5.30 8.50 5.70
N ARG A 52 5.11 9.33 6.73
CA ARG A 52 4.41 10.60 6.58
C ARG A 52 5.15 11.55 5.64
N ARG A 53 6.49 11.57 5.73
CA ARG A 53 7.30 12.41 4.84
C ARG A 53 7.12 12.01 3.38
N ILE A 54 7.12 10.71 3.11
CA ILE A 54 6.93 10.22 1.75
C ILE A 54 5.52 10.56 1.26
N LEU A 55 4.51 10.35 2.10
CA LEU A 55 3.12 10.60 1.74
C LEU A 55 2.84 12.08 1.46
N ILE A 56 3.59 12.99 2.09
CA ILE A 56 3.46 14.42 1.83
C ILE A 56 4.11 14.82 0.51
N THR A 57 5.23 14.20 0.18
CA THR A 57 6.05 14.64 -0.95
C THR A 57 5.83 13.85 -2.24
N GLU A 58 5.25 12.67 -2.16
CA GLU A 58 5.07 11.78 -3.31
C GLU A 58 3.65 11.23 -3.36
N THR A 59 3.21 10.92 -4.56
CA THR A 59 1.95 10.21 -4.75
C THR A 59 2.17 8.74 -4.41
N VAL A 60 1.29 8.16 -3.61
CA VAL A 60 1.31 6.74 -3.28
C VAL A 60 -0.05 6.15 -3.61
N ASP A 61 -0.04 5.08 -4.39
CA ASP A 61 -1.27 4.41 -4.83
C ASP A 61 -1.67 3.28 -3.89
N LEU A 62 -0.69 2.62 -3.29
CA LEU A 62 -0.92 1.47 -2.42
C LEU A 62 0.05 1.55 -1.24
N LEU A 63 -0.50 1.41 -0.03
CA LEU A 63 0.26 1.45 1.22
C LEU A 63 0.19 0.09 1.89
N LEU A 64 1.34 -0.54 2.07
CA LEU A 64 1.48 -1.78 2.84
C LEU A 64 2.00 -1.36 4.22
N LEU A 65 1.15 -1.49 5.24
CA LEU A 65 1.36 -0.80 6.51
C LEU A 65 1.39 -1.77 7.68
N ASP A 66 2.56 -1.91 8.31
CA ASP A 66 2.67 -2.66 9.55
C ASP A 66 1.88 -1.94 10.66
N VAL A 67 1.17 -2.71 11.45
CA VAL A 67 0.35 -2.17 12.53
C VAL A 67 1.20 -1.64 13.68
N HIS A 68 2.32 -2.30 13.99
CA HIS A 68 3.19 -1.91 15.09
C HIS A 68 4.52 -1.38 14.60
N LEU A 69 4.80 -0.12 14.87
CA LEU A 69 6.02 0.56 14.45
C LEU A 69 6.72 1.17 15.67
N PRO A 70 8.02 1.48 15.58
CA PRO A 70 8.78 1.99 16.74
C PRO A 70 8.21 3.29 17.30
N ASP A 71 7.64 4.13 16.44
CA ASP A 71 7.15 5.45 16.82
C ASP A 71 5.62 5.55 16.85
N GLY A 72 4.93 4.42 16.87
CA GLY A 72 3.49 4.43 17.08
C GLY A 72 2.76 3.30 16.38
N LEU A 73 1.43 3.44 16.31
CA LEU A 73 0.56 2.45 15.69
C LEU A 73 0.30 2.82 14.24
N GLY A 74 0.50 1.85 13.34
CA GLY A 74 0.21 2.05 11.92
C GLY A 74 -1.24 2.45 11.67
N LEU A 75 -2.17 1.94 12.48
CA LEU A 75 -3.59 2.27 12.31
C LEU A 75 -3.89 3.76 12.52
N ASP A 76 -3.05 4.47 13.29
CA ASP A 76 -3.21 5.92 13.44
C ASP A 76 -2.96 6.61 12.10
N LEU A 77 -1.97 6.15 11.34
CA LEU A 77 -1.71 6.68 10.01
C LEU A 77 -2.88 6.38 9.06
N ALA A 78 -3.44 5.19 9.13
CA ALA A 78 -4.60 4.83 8.31
C ALA A 78 -5.77 5.77 8.61
N THR A 79 -6.02 6.06 9.88
CA THR A 79 -7.09 6.98 10.28
C THR A 79 -6.83 8.40 9.76
N GLU A 80 -5.59 8.87 9.84
CA GLU A 80 -5.22 10.18 9.30
C GLU A 80 -5.51 10.26 7.80
N LEU A 81 -5.11 9.22 7.05
CA LEU A 81 -5.31 9.20 5.61
C LEU A 81 -6.78 9.14 5.23
N ARG A 82 -7.57 8.39 6.01
CA ARG A 82 -9.00 8.30 5.76
C ARG A 82 -9.70 9.65 5.90
N ARG A 83 -9.21 10.51 6.81
CA ARG A 83 -9.76 11.85 7.02
C ARG A 83 -9.26 12.86 6.00
N GLY A 84 -8.27 12.48 5.22
CA GLY A 84 -7.69 13.34 4.21
C GLY A 84 -8.45 13.30 2.89
N PRO A 85 -7.79 13.71 1.81
CA PRO A 85 -8.41 13.76 0.49
C PRO A 85 -8.96 12.41 0.04
N ALA A 86 -9.98 12.44 -0.81
CA ALA A 86 -10.62 11.22 -1.31
C ALA A 86 -9.68 10.34 -2.14
N ASP A 87 -8.60 10.92 -2.66
CA ASP A 87 -7.63 10.20 -3.48
C ASP A 87 -6.47 9.59 -2.67
N ARG A 88 -6.72 9.30 -1.41
CA ARG A 88 -5.77 8.62 -0.56
C ARG A 88 -5.37 7.25 -1.12
N PRO A 89 -4.21 6.69 -0.75
CA PRO A 89 -3.83 5.36 -1.21
C PRO A 89 -4.76 4.28 -0.67
N ALA A 90 -4.84 3.17 -1.38
CA ALA A 90 -5.41 1.95 -0.82
C ALA A 90 -4.47 1.44 0.28
N ILE A 91 -5.01 0.93 1.37
CA ILE A 91 -4.22 0.57 2.55
C ILE A 91 -4.44 -0.89 2.89
N VAL A 92 -3.34 -1.64 2.96
CA VAL A 92 -3.33 -3.03 3.44
C VAL A 92 -2.58 -3.05 4.78
N ALA A 93 -3.27 -3.41 5.85
CA ALA A 93 -2.65 -3.58 7.15
C ALA A 93 -1.94 -4.94 7.21
N LEU A 94 -0.68 -4.93 7.65
CA LEU A 94 0.10 -6.16 7.87
C LEU A 94 0.19 -6.35 9.38
N THR A 95 -0.37 -7.44 9.88
CA THR A 95 -0.50 -7.64 11.32
C THR A 95 -0.06 -9.03 11.75
N ALA A 96 0.56 -9.13 12.92
CA ALA A 96 0.88 -10.42 13.53
C ALA A 96 -0.34 -11.08 14.16
N SER A 97 -1.45 -10.34 14.31
CA SER A 97 -2.63 -10.85 15.00
C SER A 97 -3.61 -11.50 14.04
N VAL A 98 -4.15 -12.65 14.45
CA VAL A 98 -5.22 -13.33 13.74
C VAL A 98 -6.58 -13.15 14.46
N LEU A 99 -6.60 -12.34 15.51
CA LEU A 99 -7.83 -12.12 16.29
C LEU A 99 -8.83 -11.28 15.47
N PRO A 100 -10.11 -11.70 15.43
CA PRO A 100 -11.13 -10.95 14.69
C PRO A 100 -11.25 -9.50 15.13
N ALA A 101 -11.09 -9.23 16.44
CA ALA A 101 -11.18 -7.86 16.96
C ALA A 101 -10.10 -6.96 16.37
N ASP A 102 -8.88 -7.47 16.21
CA ASP A 102 -7.77 -6.70 15.64
C ASP A 102 -7.97 -6.46 14.15
N GLN A 103 -8.52 -7.45 13.45
CA GLN A 103 -8.82 -7.31 12.03
C GLN A 103 -9.92 -6.28 11.81
N GLN A 104 -10.96 -6.30 12.66
CA GLN A 104 -12.02 -5.30 12.59
C GLN A 104 -11.50 -3.91 12.92
N ALA A 105 -10.57 -3.80 13.86
CA ALA A 105 -9.94 -2.53 14.19
C ALA A 105 -9.22 -1.94 13.00
N ALA A 106 -8.53 -2.76 12.22
CA ALA A 106 -7.85 -2.32 11.01
C ALA A 106 -8.83 -1.75 9.98
N LEU A 107 -9.92 -2.46 9.74
CA LEU A 107 -10.95 -2.00 8.80
C LEU A 107 -11.63 -0.74 9.30
N ALA A 108 -11.94 -0.67 10.59
CA ALA A 108 -12.55 0.52 11.20
C ALA A 108 -11.63 1.74 11.13
N ALA A 109 -10.32 1.52 11.18
CA ALA A 109 -9.34 2.61 11.08
C ALA A 109 -9.23 3.16 9.65
N GLY A 110 -9.78 2.46 8.66
CA GLY A 110 -9.77 2.92 7.28
C GLY A 110 -8.92 2.08 6.33
N CYS A 111 -8.40 0.94 6.79
CA CYS A 111 -7.69 0.03 5.92
C CYS A 111 -8.67 -0.65 4.96
N ASP A 112 -8.23 -0.87 3.74
CA ASP A 112 -9.06 -1.53 2.72
C ASP A 112 -8.98 -3.04 2.83
N ALA A 113 -7.90 -3.55 3.42
CA ALA A 113 -7.71 -4.98 3.64
C ALA A 113 -6.66 -5.19 4.73
N PHE A 114 -6.49 -6.43 5.15
CA PHE A 114 -5.44 -6.80 6.08
C PHE A 114 -4.88 -8.17 5.70
N LEU A 115 -3.63 -8.42 6.11
CA LEU A 115 -2.98 -9.72 5.98
C LEU A 115 -2.33 -10.06 7.32
N ALA A 116 -2.61 -11.26 7.82
CA ALA A 116 -1.96 -11.76 9.03
C ALA A 116 -0.60 -12.37 8.68
N LYS A 117 0.42 -11.98 9.42
CA LYS A 117 1.77 -12.54 9.25
C LYS A 117 1.85 -13.89 9.97
N PRO A 118 2.53 -14.88 9.41
CA PRO A 118 3.11 -14.90 8.08
C PRO A 118 2.04 -15.14 7.01
N TYR A 119 2.19 -14.50 5.87
CA TYR A 119 1.26 -14.67 4.74
C TYR A 119 2.01 -15.24 3.53
N PRO A 120 1.34 -16.02 2.67
CA PRO A 120 1.98 -16.48 1.45
C PRO A 120 2.15 -15.31 0.47
N ALA A 121 3.20 -15.38 -0.34
CA ALA A 121 3.47 -14.35 -1.35
C ALA A 121 2.26 -14.13 -2.26
N THR A 122 1.56 -15.22 -2.61
CA THR A 122 0.38 -15.13 -3.47
C THR A 122 -0.74 -14.29 -2.87
N ALA A 123 -0.91 -14.33 -1.53
CA ALA A 123 -1.92 -13.52 -0.87
C ALA A 123 -1.60 -12.03 -0.97
N LEU A 124 -0.33 -11.67 -0.77
CA LEU A 124 0.10 -10.28 -0.92
C LEU A 124 -0.10 -9.79 -2.34
N LEU A 125 0.33 -10.59 -3.32
CA LEU A 125 0.21 -10.23 -4.72
C LEU A 125 -1.24 -10.11 -5.17
N SER A 126 -2.12 -11.00 -4.70
CA SER A 126 -3.54 -10.92 -5.02
C SER A 126 -4.18 -9.64 -4.52
N LEU A 127 -3.87 -9.25 -3.28
CA LEU A 127 -4.40 -8.01 -2.73
C LEU A 127 -3.85 -6.79 -3.46
N CYS A 128 -2.58 -6.79 -3.80
CA CYS A 128 -2.00 -5.69 -4.56
C CYS A 128 -2.68 -5.53 -5.91
N SER A 129 -2.88 -6.62 -6.62
CA SER A 129 -3.56 -6.59 -7.92
C SER A 129 -5.02 -6.15 -7.79
N GLU A 130 -5.69 -6.58 -6.73
CA GLU A 130 -7.09 -6.25 -6.49
C GLU A 130 -7.29 -4.78 -6.16
N LEU A 131 -6.44 -4.21 -5.31
CA LEU A 131 -6.62 -2.85 -4.81
C LEU A 131 -5.98 -1.78 -5.70
N ALA A 132 -4.83 -2.09 -6.27
CA ALA A 132 -4.08 -1.11 -7.06
C ALA A 132 -4.79 -0.65 -8.35
N PRO A 133 -5.42 -1.54 -9.14
CA PRO A 133 -6.02 -1.13 -10.40
C PRO A 133 -7.13 -0.09 -10.28
N ARG A 134 -7.80 0.01 -9.13
CA ARG A 134 -8.83 1.02 -8.94
C ARG A 134 -8.28 2.41 -9.16
N ARG A 135 -7.15 2.68 -8.54
CA ARG A 135 -6.53 3.99 -8.63
C ARG A 135 -6.01 4.26 -10.03
N ALA A 136 -5.32 3.28 -10.60
CA ALA A 136 -4.83 3.40 -11.97
C ALA A 136 -5.96 3.60 -12.96
N ARG A 137 -7.06 2.88 -12.78
CA ARG A 137 -8.23 3.00 -13.63
C ARG A 137 -8.87 4.38 -13.53
N ALA A 138 -8.96 4.92 -12.30
CA ALA A 138 -9.51 6.25 -12.08
C ALA A 138 -8.66 7.32 -12.76
N VAL A 139 -7.35 7.20 -12.69
CA VAL A 139 -6.44 8.13 -13.36
C VAL A 139 -6.62 8.04 -14.87
N ALA A 140 -6.70 6.83 -15.42
CA ALA A 140 -6.90 6.63 -16.84
C ALA A 140 -8.22 7.23 -17.33
N VAL A 141 -9.29 7.08 -16.56
CA VAL A 141 -10.60 7.67 -16.91
C VAL A 141 -10.51 9.19 -16.94
N ARG A 142 -9.86 9.79 -15.95
CA ARG A 142 -9.69 11.25 -15.95
C ARG A 142 -8.90 11.73 -17.15
N SER A 143 -7.84 11.03 -17.50
CA SER A 143 -7.03 11.37 -18.66
C SER A 143 -7.84 11.29 -19.93
N ALA A 144 -8.66 10.28 -20.08
CA ALA A 144 -9.49 10.10 -21.26
C ALA A 144 -10.54 11.19 -21.40
N GLN A 145 -10.98 11.77 -20.30
CA GLN A 145 -12.00 12.83 -20.30
C GLN A 145 -11.42 14.22 -20.50
N SER A 146 -10.15 14.36 -20.26
CA SER A 146 -9.51 15.66 -20.42
C SER A 146 -8.97 15.86 -21.81
#